data_8340a0b93987f430be6ba9079d9d635f
#
_entry.id   8340a0b93987f430be6ba9079d9d635f
#
_cell.length_a   1.000
_cell.length_b   1.000
_cell.length_c   1.000
_cell.angle_alpha   90.00
_cell.angle_beta   90.00
_cell.angle_gamma   90.00
#
_symmetry.space_group_name_H-M   'P 1'
#
loop_
_entity.id
_entity.type
_entity.pdbx_description
1 polymer ?
#
loop_
_entity_poly.entity_id
_entity_poly.type
_entity_poly.pdbx_seq_one_letter_code
_entity_poly.pdbx_strand_id
1 'polypeptide(L)'
;MCLSGGRFEFGVGAGWNREEMANHGTDPRRRMAVLQERVEAMKAIWTQDEASYHGQHVWFDRIWSWPKPAQRPHPPVLIGGNGPGVLDRVLAFGDAWFPNYAPEGILDRAAELRSRADRPVELMVMGVPADAKVLQAYAEAGFRRAMHWLPLARRGPVERALDRFEAAVAEFDGE
;
A
#
# COMPACT_ATOMS: atom_id res chain seq x y z
N MET A 1 -12.90 3.17 -9.67
CA MET A 1 -11.98 4.25 -10.08
C MET A 1 -12.73 5.48 -10.60
N CYS A 2 -13.67 5.35 -11.56
CA CYS A 2 -14.48 6.50 -12.01
C CYS A 2 -15.41 7.03 -10.92
N LEU A 3 -16.08 6.17 -10.14
CA LEU A 3 -17.00 6.56 -9.06
C LEU A 3 -16.34 7.37 -7.94
N SER A 4 -15.04 7.20 -7.71
CA SER A 4 -14.30 7.94 -6.68
C SER A 4 -13.86 9.34 -7.14
N GLY A 5 -14.05 9.71 -8.41
CA GLY A 5 -13.53 10.97 -8.94
C GLY A 5 -11.99 11.09 -8.86
N GLY A 6 -11.29 9.95 -8.99
CA GLY A 6 -9.82 9.93 -8.92
C GLY A 6 -9.23 9.82 -7.51
N ARG A 7 -10.01 9.50 -6.48
CA ARG A 7 -9.49 9.31 -5.11
C ARG A 7 -9.06 7.87 -4.78
N PHE A 8 -9.16 6.96 -5.75
CA PHE A 8 -8.85 5.55 -5.53
C PHE A 8 -7.32 5.34 -5.46
N GLU A 9 -6.87 4.66 -4.43
CA GLU A 9 -5.49 4.20 -4.25
C GLU A 9 -5.49 2.67 -4.17
N PHE A 10 -4.57 2.03 -4.87
CA PHE A 10 -4.56 0.57 -5.01
C PHE A 10 -3.47 -0.06 -4.13
N GLY A 11 -3.84 -0.43 -2.91
CA GLY A 11 -2.96 -1.14 -1.99
C GLY A 11 -2.85 -2.63 -2.32
N VAL A 12 -1.62 -3.14 -2.42
CA VAL A 12 -1.34 -4.54 -2.73
C VAL A 12 -0.35 -5.16 -1.76
N GLY A 13 -0.55 -6.44 -1.47
CA GLY A 13 0.36 -7.26 -0.70
C GLY A 13 0.35 -8.70 -1.22
N ALA A 14 1.46 -9.41 -1.04
CA ALA A 14 1.59 -10.79 -1.55
C ALA A 14 0.88 -11.84 -0.68
N GLY A 15 0.20 -11.42 0.39
CA GLY A 15 -0.41 -12.34 1.36
C GLY A 15 0.60 -12.95 2.34
N TRP A 16 0.09 -13.48 3.44
CA TRP A 16 0.87 -14.14 4.50
C TRP A 16 0.43 -15.60 4.72
N ASN A 17 -0.85 -15.91 4.46
CA ASN A 17 -1.42 -17.24 4.67
C ASN A 17 -1.05 -18.18 3.52
N ARG A 18 -0.10 -19.09 3.78
CA ARG A 18 0.40 -20.02 2.78
C ARG A 18 -0.62 -21.08 2.36
N GLU A 19 -1.48 -21.50 3.29
CA GLU A 19 -2.52 -22.49 3.02
C GLU A 19 -3.59 -21.92 2.09
N GLU A 20 -4.01 -20.67 2.35
CA GLU A 20 -4.94 -19.96 1.49
C GLU A 20 -4.37 -19.76 0.08
N MET A 21 -3.11 -19.33 -0.03
CA MET A 21 -2.45 -19.22 -1.32
C MET A 21 -2.42 -20.55 -2.10
N ALA A 22 -2.10 -21.65 -1.41
CA ALA A 22 -2.08 -22.97 -2.02
C ALA A 22 -3.48 -23.41 -2.49
N ASN A 23 -4.53 -23.14 -1.70
CA ASN A 23 -5.92 -23.41 -2.08
C ASN A 23 -6.36 -22.62 -3.33
N HIS A 24 -5.80 -21.44 -3.55
CA HIS A 24 -6.02 -20.63 -4.75
C HIS A 24 -5.00 -20.90 -5.88
N GLY A 25 -4.25 -21.99 -5.80
CA GLY A 25 -3.32 -22.42 -6.85
C GLY A 25 -2.05 -21.56 -6.99
N THR A 26 -1.74 -20.74 -5.99
CA THR A 26 -0.51 -19.92 -5.99
C THR A 26 0.57 -20.60 -5.14
N ASP A 27 1.70 -20.97 -5.73
CA ASP A 27 2.88 -21.40 -4.96
C ASP A 27 3.37 -20.23 -4.08
N PRO A 28 3.35 -20.36 -2.74
CA PRO A 28 3.79 -19.30 -1.83
C PRO A 28 5.23 -18.82 -2.07
N ARG A 29 6.08 -19.65 -2.66
CA ARG A 29 7.47 -19.28 -3.00
C ARG A 29 7.55 -18.32 -4.16
N ARG A 30 6.55 -18.34 -5.06
CA ARG A 30 6.47 -17.49 -6.26
C ARG A 30 5.62 -16.25 -6.05
N ARG A 31 4.97 -16.11 -4.88
CA ARG A 31 3.97 -15.05 -4.63
C ARG A 31 4.45 -13.62 -4.95
N MET A 32 5.74 -13.35 -4.75
CA MET A 32 6.29 -12.00 -5.02
C MET A 32 6.40 -11.72 -6.52
N ALA A 33 6.86 -12.70 -7.31
CA ALA A 33 6.91 -12.58 -8.76
C ALA A 33 5.51 -12.50 -9.37
N VAL A 34 4.59 -13.34 -8.88
CA VAL A 34 3.17 -13.29 -9.29
C VAL A 34 2.54 -11.93 -8.96
N LEU A 35 2.82 -11.35 -7.79
CA LEU A 35 2.34 -10.03 -7.42
C LEU A 35 2.85 -8.97 -8.39
N GLN A 36 4.15 -8.96 -8.68
CA GLN A 36 4.76 -8.00 -9.58
C GLN A 36 4.11 -8.07 -10.97
N GLU A 37 4.09 -9.23 -11.59
CA GLU A 37 3.51 -9.40 -12.93
C GLU A 37 2.02 -9.01 -12.98
N ARG A 38 1.24 -9.32 -11.94
CA ARG A 38 -0.15 -8.89 -11.84
C ARG A 38 -0.29 -7.37 -11.79
N VAL A 39 0.56 -6.69 -11.03
CA VAL A 39 0.53 -5.22 -10.97
C VAL A 39 0.94 -4.61 -12.30
N GLU A 40 2.00 -5.10 -12.92
CA GLU A 40 2.45 -4.63 -14.24
C GLU A 40 1.38 -4.86 -15.31
N ALA A 41 0.75 -6.02 -15.31
CA ALA A 41 -0.37 -6.35 -16.20
C ALA A 41 -1.58 -5.42 -15.99
N MET A 42 -1.93 -5.11 -14.73
CA MET A 42 -2.98 -4.15 -14.44
C MET A 42 -2.61 -2.73 -14.89
N LYS A 43 -1.34 -2.31 -14.71
CA LYS A 43 -0.88 -1.03 -15.25
C LYS A 43 -1.01 -0.96 -16.78
N ALA A 44 -0.65 -2.02 -17.49
CA ALA A 44 -0.85 -2.12 -18.93
C ALA A 44 -2.34 -1.96 -19.31
N ILE A 45 -3.24 -2.69 -18.63
CA ILE A 45 -4.68 -2.60 -18.85
C ILE A 45 -5.22 -1.17 -18.58
N TRP A 46 -4.71 -0.49 -17.57
CA TRP A 46 -5.16 0.86 -17.22
C TRP A 46 -4.67 1.94 -18.15
N THR A 47 -3.51 1.75 -18.79
CA THR A 47 -2.82 2.79 -19.57
C THR A 47 -2.96 2.62 -21.08
N GLN A 48 -3.10 1.40 -21.58
CA GLN A 48 -3.18 1.10 -23.00
C GLN A 48 -4.64 0.94 -23.43
N ASP A 49 -4.98 1.41 -24.64
CA ASP A 49 -6.34 1.27 -25.21
C ASP A 49 -6.69 -0.19 -25.41
N GLU A 50 -5.79 -0.94 -26.01
CA GLU A 50 -5.80 -2.39 -26.17
C GLU A 50 -4.53 -2.92 -25.52
N ALA A 51 -4.65 -3.67 -24.43
CA ALA A 51 -3.55 -4.10 -23.61
C ALA A 51 -3.15 -5.55 -23.91
N SER A 52 -1.86 -5.81 -23.98
CA SER A 52 -1.25 -7.14 -23.96
C SER A 52 -0.18 -7.20 -22.88
N TYR A 53 0.00 -8.37 -22.27
CA TYR A 53 1.05 -8.60 -21.29
C TYR A 53 1.56 -10.04 -21.40
N HIS A 54 2.87 -10.23 -21.48
CA HIS A 54 3.53 -11.53 -21.68
C HIS A 54 4.57 -11.76 -20.60
N GLY A 55 4.13 -12.15 -19.41
CA GLY A 55 4.98 -12.55 -18.29
C GLY A 55 5.12 -14.06 -18.14
N GLN A 56 5.79 -14.48 -17.09
CA GLN A 56 5.93 -15.88 -16.74
C GLN A 56 4.69 -16.45 -16.03
N HIS A 57 3.96 -15.60 -15.30
CA HIS A 57 2.82 -15.95 -14.47
C HIS A 57 1.51 -15.35 -14.96
N VAL A 58 1.59 -14.27 -15.75
CA VAL A 58 0.45 -13.57 -16.32
C VAL A 58 0.67 -13.41 -17.82
N TRP A 59 -0.30 -13.86 -18.61
CA TRP A 59 -0.23 -13.75 -20.06
C TRP A 59 -1.62 -13.48 -20.64
N PHE A 60 -1.74 -12.46 -21.49
CA PHE A 60 -2.95 -12.19 -22.26
C PHE A 60 -2.64 -11.31 -23.47
N ASP A 61 -3.51 -11.38 -24.46
CA ASP A 61 -3.46 -10.54 -25.65
C ASP A 61 -4.75 -9.77 -25.86
N ARG A 62 -4.60 -8.51 -26.27
CA ARG A 62 -5.63 -7.65 -26.82
C ARG A 62 -6.87 -7.52 -25.92
N ILE A 63 -6.66 -7.18 -24.64
CA ILE A 63 -7.74 -6.91 -23.71
C ILE A 63 -8.20 -5.46 -23.83
N TRP A 64 -9.50 -5.27 -23.92
CA TRP A 64 -10.16 -3.99 -23.79
C TRP A 64 -10.75 -3.85 -22.38
N SER A 65 -10.40 -2.76 -21.71
CA SER A 65 -10.92 -2.41 -20.38
C SER A 65 -11.29 -0.94 -20.32
N TRP A 66 -12.55 -0.64 -20.43
CA TRP A 66 -13.10 0.70 -20.43
C TRP A 66 -14.29 0.82 -19.44
N PRO A 67 -14.48 1.99 -18.80
CA PRO A 67 -13.69 3.23 -18.91
C PRO A 67 -12.33 3.13 -18.24
N LYS A 68 -11.35 3.91 -18.73
CA LYS A 68 -10.02 4.02 -18.11
C LYS A 68 -10.11 4.74 -16.76
N PRO A 69 -9.15 4.52 -15.84
CA PRO A 69 -9.07 5.26 -14.58
C PRO A 69 -9.04 6.77 -14.80
N ALA A 70 -9.63 7.52 -13.85
CA ALA A 70 -9.55 8.98 -13.88
C ALA A 70 -8.14 9.51 -13.60
N GLN A 71 -7.36 8.78 -12.77
CA GLN A 71 -5.97 9.10 -12.48
C GLN A 71 -5.05 8.76 -13.65
N ARG A 72 -4.03 9.58 -13.85
CA ARG A 72 -3.03 9.39 -14.90
C ARG A 72 -1.64 9.29 -14.31
N PRO A 73 -0.79 8.36 -14.77
CA PRO A 73 -1.06 7.37 -15.82
C PRO A 73 -2.01 6.25 -15.37
N HIS A 74 -2.10 5.96 -14.08
CA HIS A 74 -2.96 4.95 -13.44
C HIS A 74 -3.20 5.33 -11.96
N PRO A 75 -4.10 4.67 -11.24
CA PRO A 75 -4.22 4.83 -9.78
C PRO A 75 -2.90 4.52 -9.08
N PRO A 76 -2.50 5.28 -8.05
CA PRO A 76 -1.30 4.99 -7.28
C PRO A 76 -1.30 3.55 -6.74
N VAL A 77 -0.19 2.85 -6.90
CA VAL A 77 0.01 1.49 -6.41
C VAL A 77 0.82 1.53 -5.12
N LEU A 78 0.19 1.12 -4.02
CA LEU A 78 0.79 1.10 -2.70
C LEU A 78 1.29 -0.31 -2.38
N ILE A 79 2.58 -0.48 -2.18
CA ILE A 79 3.19 -1.78 -1.84
C ILE A 79 3.18 -1.98 -0.33
N GLY A 80 2.40 -2.96 0.12
CA GLY A 80 2.28 -3.31 1.53
C GLY A 80 3.37 -4.25 2.04
N GLY A 81 3.64 -4.15 3.35
CA GLY A 81 4.46 -5.09 4.09
C GLY A 81 5.79 -4.56 4.61
N ASN A 82 6.36 -5.34 5.56
CA ASN A 82 7.59 -5.02 6.28
C ASN A 82 8.72 -6.02 5.98
N GLY A 83 8.47 -7.01 5.15
CA GLY A 83 9.44 -8.09 4.88
C GLY A 83 10.66 -7.64 4.06
N PRO A 84 11.69 -8.49 3.98
CA PRO A 84 12.86 -8.22 3.16
C PRO A 84 12.48 -8.02 1.67
N GLY A 85 13.23 -7.17 0.99
CA GLY A 85 13.01 -6.85 -0.43
C GLY A 85 11.74 -6.03 -0.72
N VAL A 86 11.01 -5.50 0.30
CA VAL A 86 9.83 -4.66 0.04
C VAL A 86 10.23 -3.34 -0.62
N LEU A 87 11.34 -2.75 -0.21
CA LEU A 87 11.82 -1.50 -0.80
C LEU A 87 12.18 -1.67 -2.28
N ASP A 88 12.78 -2.81 -2.64
CA ASP A 88 13.09 -3.14 -4.03
C ASP A 88 11.80 -3.21 -4.87
N ARG A 89 10.75 -3.81 -4.33
CA ARG A 89 9.43 -3.88 -5.00
C ARG A 89 8.77 -2.50 -5.13
N VAL A 90 8.86 -1.66 -4.10
CA VAL A 90 8.39 -0.28 -4.19
C VAL A 90 9.09 0.47 -5.30
N LEU A 91 10.42 0.36 -5.36
CA LEU A 91 11.23 1.01 -6.40
C LEU A 91 10.94 0.46 -7.80
N ALA A 92 10.73 -0.85 -7.92
CA ALA A 92 10.51 -1.51 -9.20
C ALA A 92 9.13 -1.20 -9.81
N PHE A 93 8.05 -1.26 -9.03
CA PHE A 93 6.69 -1.16 -9.59
C PHE A 93 5.66 -0.48 -8.68
N GLY A 94 6.01 0.01 -7.49
CA GLY A 94 5.11 0.74 -6.59
C GLY A 94 5.19 2.24 -6.78
N ASP A 95 4.22 2.97 -6.30
CA ASP A 95 4.19 4.44 -6.22
C ASP A 95 4.30 4.91 -4.77
N ALA A 96 3.98 4.02 -3.82
CA ALA A 96 4.08 4.27 -2.39
C ALA A 96 4.51 3.02 -1.62
N TRP A 97 5.16 3.23 -0.47
CA TRP A 97 5.34 2.19 0.53
C TRP A 97 4.30 2.29 1.63
N PHE A 98 3.67 1.16 1.95
CA PHE A 98 2.59 1.06 2.92
C PHE A 98 2.86 -0.07 3.94
N PRO A 99 3.83 0.11 4.88
CA PRO A 99 4.13 -0.85 5.93
C PRO A 99 3.05 -0.91 7.01
N ASN A 100 3.04 -2.01 7.75
CA ASN A 100 2.44 -2.02 9.07
C ASN A 100 3.37 -1.30 10.06
N TYR A 101 2.79 -0.60 11.01
CA TYR A 101 3.53 0.00 12.12
C TYR A 101 4.39 -1.06 12.82
N ALA A 102 5.61 -0.68 13.14
CA ALA A 102 6.48 -1.39 14.07
C ALA A 102 7.26 -0.34 14.86
N PRO A 103 7.49 -0.57 16.17
CA PRO A 103 8.18 0.39 17.02
C PRO A 103 9.58 0.78 16.51
N GLU A 104 10.23 -0.13 15.82
CA GLU A 104 11.61 0.01 15.33
C GLU A 104 11.72 -0.29 13.84
N GLY A 105 12.71 0.34 13.19
CA GLY A 105 13.19 0.03 11.84
C GLY A 105 12.35 0.57 10.68
N ILE A 106 11.11 1.07 10.89
CA ILE A 106 10.29 1.60 9.81
C ILE A 106 10.81 2.96 9.35
N LEU A 107 11.19 3.83 10.28
CA LEU A 107 11.69 5.17 9.96
C LEU A 107 13.04 5.10 9.24
N ASP A 108 13.94 4.22 9.68
CA ASP A 108 15.24 4.00 9.01
C ASP A 108 15.05 3.49 7.59
N ARG A 109 14.12 2.55 7.40
CA ARG A 109 13.79 2.03 6.07
C ARG A 109 13.12 3.06 5.16
N ALA A 110 12.35 3.99 5.74
CA ALA A 110 11.80 5.11 4.99
C ALA A 110 12.92 6.04 4.50
N ALA A 111 13.92 6.30 5.34
CA ALA A 111 15.12 7.06 4.96
C ALA A 111 15.93 6.32 3.88
N GLU A 112 16.15 5.00 4.04
CA GLU A 112 16.77 4.15 3.03
C GLU A 112 16.02 4.22 1.68
N LEU A 113 14.70 4.04 1.70
CA LEU A 113 13.87 4.10 0.49
C LEU A 113 14.05 5.43 -0.24
N ARG A 114 14.03 6.55 0.48
CA ARG A 114 14.23 7.88 -0.10
C ARG A 114 15.61 8.07 -0.70
N SER A 115 16.65 7.56 -0.03
CA SER A 115 18.02 7.67 -0.53
C SER A 115 18.25 6.87 -1.82
N ARG A 116 17.47 5.81 -2.05
CA ARG A 116 17.56 4.92 -3.20
C ARG A 116 16.61 5.32 -4.35
N ALA A 117 15.59 6.09 -4.06
CA ALA A 117 14.57 6.44 -5.04
C ALA A 117 15.08 7.53 -6.00
N ASP A 118 14.90 7.31 -7.30
CA ASP A 118 15.16 8.28 -8.38
C ASP A 118 13.93 9.11 -8.75
N ARG A 119 12.80 8.86 -8.08
CA ARG A 119 11.50 9.51 -8.25
C ARG A 119 10.80 9.69 -6.91
N PRO A 120 9.80 10.56 -6.82
CA PRO A 120 8.98 10.67 -5.62
C PRO A 120 8.30 9.34 -5.29
N VAL A 121 8.43 8.89 -4.04
CA VAL A 121 7.74 7.73 -3.49
C VAL A 121 6.98 8.18 -2.25
N GLU A 122 5.68 7.96 -2.23
CA GLU A 122 4.85 8.30 -1.08
C GLU A 122 5.02 7.29 0.07
N LEU A 123 4.86 7.76 1.30
CA LEU A 123 4.91 6.95 2.52
C LEU A 123 3.58 7.03 3.24
N MET A 124 3.03 5.86 3.54
CA MET A 124 1.85 5.70 4.38
C MET A 124 2.13 4.59 5.39
N VAL A 125 1.45 4.58 6.52
CA VAL A 125 1.63 3.53 7.54
C VAL A 125 0.29 3.07 8.07
N MET A 126 0.19 1.76 8.35
CA MET A 126 -1.02 1.13 8.88
C MET A 126 -0.80 0.63 10.30
N GLY A 127 -1.79 0.84 11.16
CA GLY A 127 -1.81 0.28 12.50
C GLY A 127 -1.06 1.10 13.53
N VAL A 128 -0.85 2.39 13.31
CA VAL A 128 -0.20 3.26 14.31
C VAL A 128 -1.01 3.32 15.61
N PRO A 129 -0.36 3.40 16.78
CA PRO A 129 -1.05 3.64 18.05
C PRO A 129 -1.64 5.04 18.10
N ALA A 130 -2.60 5.25 18.99
CA ALA A 130 -3.13 6.57 19.34
C ALA A 130 -2.13 7.28 20.27
N ASP A 131 -1.07 7.84 19.71
CA ASP A 131 0.05 8.48 20.42
C ASP A 131 0.58 9.63 19.54
N ALA A 132 0.45 10.87 20.03
CA ALA A 132 0.85 12.07 19.31
C ALA A 132 2.35 12.09 18.97
N LYS A 133 3.22 11.56 19.83
CA LYS A 133 4.67 11.52 19.59
C LYS A 133 5.01 10.56 18.46
N VAL A 134 4.29 9.44 18.38
CA VAL A 134 4.44 8.50 17.25
C VAL A 134 3.96 9.16 15.95
N LEU A 135 2.80 9.82 15.98
CA LEU A 135 2.29 10.55 14.81
C LEU A 135 3.28 11.60 14.34
N GLN A 136 3.84 12.38 15.28
CA GLN A 136 4.85 13.40 15.00
C GLN A 136 6.11 12.79 14.34
N ALA A 137 6.66 11.73 14.91
CA ALA A 137 7.85 11.07 14.36
C ALA A 137 7.62 10.56 12.93
N TYR A 138 6.44 10.00 12.64
CA TYR A 138 6.09 9.56 11.28
C TYR A 138 5.86 10.73 10.33
N ALA A 139 5.23 11.82 10.77
CA ALA A 139 5.05 13.02 9.97
C ALA A 139 6.41 13.67 9.61
N GLU A 140 7.32 13.81 10.57
CA GLU A 140 8.68 14.32 10.36
C GLU A 140 9.48 13.43 9.41
N ALA A 141 9.31 12.11 9.50
CA ALA A 141 9.83 11.18 8.54
C ALA A 141 9.10 11.24 7.18
N GLY A 142 8.08 12.10 7.02
CA GLY A 142 7.35 12.41 5.80
C GLY A 142 6.35 11.36 5.38
N PHE A 143 5.80 10.62 6.31
CA PHE A 143 4.61 9.81 6.06
C PHE A 143 3.40 10.73 5.85
N ARG A 144 2.75 10.60 4.71
CA ARG A 144 1.61 11.44 4.33
C ARG A 144 0.31 11.03 5.03
N ARG A 145 0.21 9.77 5.39
CA ARG A 145 -1.00 9.20 5.99
C ARG A 145 -0.64 8.12 7.02
N ALA A 146 -1.24 8.23 8.19
CA ALA A 146 -1.23 7.20 9.22
C ALA A 146 -2.65 6.64 9.38
N MET A 147 -2.77 5.33 9.45
CA MET A 147 -4.05 4.64 9.66
C MET A 147 -4.02 3.91 10.99
N HIS A 148 -5.12 4.00 11.71
CA HIS A 148 -5.31 3.32 12.99
C HIS A 148 -6.17 2.08 12.83
N TRP A 149 -5.85 1.01 13.56
CA TRP A 149 -6.70 -0.17 13.65
C TRP A 149 -7.80 0.04 14.68
N LEU A 150 -9.04 -0.12 14.24
CA LEU A 150 -10.17 -0.21 15.17
C LEU A 150 -10.32 -1.66 15.66
N PRO A 151 -10.69 -1.87 16.92
CA PRO A 151 -10.90 -3.21 17.44
C PRO A 151 -12.09 -3.89 16.75
N LEU A 152 -11.95 -5.18 16.45
CA LEU A 152 -13.08 -5.99 16.00
C LEU A 152 -13.99 -6.30 17.20
N ALA A 153 -14.86 -5.36 17.54
CA ALA A 153 -15.65 -5.38 18.76
C ALA A 153 -17.03 -4.72 18.57
N ARG A 154 -17.88 -4.75 19.62
CA ARG A 154 -19.12 -4.02 19.66
C ARG A 154 -18.87 -2.50 19.68
N ARG A 155 -19.91 -1.71 19.47
CA ARG A 155 -19.89 -0.25 19.36
C ARG A 155 -19.03 0.45 20.43
N GLY A 156 -19.25 0.18 21.71
CA GLY A 156 -18.57 0.90 22.80
C GLY A 156 -17.03 0.83 22.78
N PRO A 157 -16.40 -0.35 22.61
CA PRO A 157 -14.95 -0.43 22.41
C PRO A 157 -14.45 0.30 21.17
N VAL A 158 -15.21 0.31 20.08
CA VAL A 158 -14.86 1.04 18.85
C VAL A 158 -14.89 2.55 19.09
N GLU A 159 -15.96 3.06 19.71
CA GLU A 159 -16.08 4.49 20.05
C GLU A 159 -14.91 4.94 20.95
N ARG A 160 -14.60 4.20 22.02
CA ARG A 160 -13.43 4.53 22.86
C ARG A 160 -12.10 4.48 22.11
N ALA A 161 -11.97 3.67 21.08
CA ALA A 161 -10.75 3.66 20.27
C ALA A 161 -10.68 4.92 19.37
N LEU A 162 -11.81 5.34 18.82
CA LEU A 162 -11.92 6.59 18.06
C LEU A 162 -11.62 7.81 18.93
N ASP A 163 -12.24 7.90 20.13
CA ASP A 163 -12.01 9.01 21.08
C ASP A 163 -10.52 9.16 21.43
N ARG A 164 -9.83 8.04 21.68
CA ARG A 164 -8.38 8.06 21.96
C ARG A 164 -7.57 8.52 20.76
N PHE A 165 -7.95 8.10 19.57
CA PHE A 165 -7.24 8.49 18.36
C PHE A 165 -7.50 9.97 18.02
N GLU A 166 -8.73 10.45 18.23
CA GLU A 166 -9.08 11.87 18.12
C GLU A 166 -8.26 12.74 19.08
N ALA A 167 -8.15 12.32 20.33
CA ALA A 167 -7.32 13.03 21.32
C ALA A 167 -5.84 13.07 20.92
N ALA A 168 -5.29 11.97 20.40
CA ALA A 168 -3.91 11.92 19.93
C ALA A 168 -3.67 12.81 18.69
N VAL A 169 -4.65 12.92 17.81
CA VAL A 169 -4.59 13.83 16.65
C VAL A 169 -4.66 15.28 17.09
N ALA A 170 -5.55 15.64 18.02
CA ALA A 170 -5.63 16.98 18.57
C ALA A 170 -4.31 17.40 19.24
N GLU A 171 -3.68 16.51 20.03
CA GLU A 171 -2.35 16.76 20.61
C GLU A 171 -1.26 16.91 19.54
N PHE A 172 -1.32 16.13 18.47
CA PHE A 172 -0.40 16.22 17.33
C PHE A 172 -0.54 17.56 16.58
N ASP A 173 -1.76 18.04 16.39
CA ASP A 173 -2.05 19.31 15.70
C ASP A 173 -1.73 20.55 16.56
N GLY A 174 -1.37 20.34 17.85
CA GLY A 174 -0.98 21.40 18.78
C GLY A 174 -2.15 22.16 19.40
N GLU A 175 -3.32 21.51 19.47
CA GLU A 175 -4.54 22.00 20.12
C GLU A 175 -4.67 21.56 21.60
#